data_8e12173915533569775ec5eafc7bbbb0
#
_entry.id   8e12173915533569775ec5eafc7bbbb0
#
_cell.length_a   1.000
_cell.length_b   1.000
_cell.length_c   1.000
_cell.angle_alpha   90.00
_cell.angle_beta   90.00
_cell.angle_gamma   90.00
#
_symmetry.space_group_name_H-M   'P 1'
#
loop_
_entity.id
_entity.type
_entity.pdbx_description
1 polymer ?
#
loop_
_entity_poly.entity_id
_entity_poly.type
_entity_poly.pdbx_seq_one_letter_code
_entity_poly.pdbx_strand_id
1 'polypeptide(L)'
;VIYNYLQFESFSLLLQTNYKRQRMNIFDIAKQNQEKAWQVIKNTNIIQIWEDAGAKINLVGSLRTGLLMKHRDIDFHIYSSPLNLTDSFQAMARLAENPSIKRIECANLLHTAEACIEWHAWYQNEENELWQMDMIHIREGSRYDGYFEKVAQRISEIMTDEIRETILRLKYETPET
;
A
#
# COMPACT_ATOMS: atom_id res chain seq x y z
N VAL A 1 -45.52 -4.27 29.89
CA VAL A 1 -45.24 -3.47 28.65
C VAL A 1 -43.95 -2.65 28.87
N ILE A 2 -43.77 -1.98 30.00
CA ILE A 2 -42.57 -1.13 30.30
C ILE A 2 -41.31 -1.95 30.43
N TYR A 3 -41.38 -3.17 30.99
CA TYR A 3 -40.18 -4.06 31.18
C TYR A 3 -39.60 -4.55 29.85
N ASN A 4 -40.41 -4.81 28.85
CA ASN A 4 -40.00 -5.19 27.51
C ASN A 4 -39.35 -4.04 26.74
N TYR A 5 -39.75 -2.81 26.99
CA TYR A 5 -39.22 -1.61 26.33
C TYR A 5 -37.80 -1.32 26.85
N LEU A 6 -37.58 -1.41 28.15
CA LEU A 6 -36.26 -1.21 28.78
C LEU A 6 -35.22 -2.29 28.37
N GLN A 7 -35.68 -3.53 28.18
CA GLN A 7 -34.81 -4.58 27.67
C GLN A 7 -34.42 -4.36 26.19
N PHE A 8 -35.34 -3.85 25.36
CA PHE A 8 -35.06 -3.56 23.96
C PHE A 8 -34.09 -2.38 23.79
N GLU A 9 -34.24 -1.32 24.60
CA GLU A 9 -33.28 -0.20 24.58
C GLU A 9 -31.89 -0.61 25.06
N SER A 10 -31.81 -1.39 26.13
CA SER A 10 -30.50 -1.87 26.64
C SER A 10 -29.82 -2.80 25.66
N PHE A 11 -30.55 -3.65 24.94
CA PHE A 11 -30.02 -4.52 23.90
C PHE A 11 -29.55 -3.70 22.67
N SER A 12 -30.33 -2.70 22.26
CA SER A 12 -29.96 -1.77 21.18
C SER A 12 -28.69 -0.98 21.52
N LEU A 13 -28.57 -0.51 22.78
CA LEU A 13 -27.38 0.20 23.26
C LEU A 13 -26.13 -0.69 23.28
N LEU A 14 -26.30 -1.95 23.70
CA LEU A 14 -25.23 -2.95 23.71
C LEU A 14 -24.77 -3.28 22.28
N LEU A 15 -25.69 -3.43 21.34
CA LEU A 15 -25.35 -3.64 19.93
C LEU A 15 -24.61 -2.43 19.35
N GLN A 16 -25.07 -1.21 19.62
CA GLN A 16 -24.40 0.02 19.18
C GLN A 16 -23.00 0.18 19.80
N THR A 17 -22.85 -0.19 21.08
CA THR A 17 -21.56 -0.11 21.78
C THR A 17 -20.58 -1.16 21.24
N ASN A 18 -21.04 -2.39 21.00
CA ASN A 18 -20.23 -3.44 20.38
C ASN A 18 -19.85 -3.09 18.94
N TYR A 19 -20.77 -2.51 18.17
CA TYR A 19 -20.50 -2.03 16.81
C TYR A 19 -19.44 -0.91 16.80
N LYS A 20 -19.57 0.10 17.69
CA LYS A 20 -18.56 1.15 17.87
C LYS A 20 -17.19 0.61 18.28
N ARG A 21 -17.16 -0.37 19.21
CA ARG A 21 -15.91 -1.00 19.66
C ARG A 21 -15.25 -1.82 18.55
N GLN A 22 -16.03 -2.52 17.74
CA GLN A 22 -15.57 -3.26 16.58
C GLN A 22 -15.09 -2.32 15.46
N ARG A 23 -15.76 -1.18 15.28
CA ARG A 23 -15.38 -0.13 14.33
C ARG A 23 -14.04 0.48 14.67
N MET A 24 -13.80 0.87 15.94
CA MET A 24 -12.50 1.39 16.38
C MET A 24 -11.39 0.37 16.16
N ASN A 25 -11.65 -0.91 16.40
CA ASN A 25 -10.64 -1.96 16.22
C ASN A 25 -10.20 -2.10 14.75
N ILE A 26 -11.09 -2.00 13.76
CA ILE A 26 -10.71 -2.15 12.35
C ILE A 26 -9.85 -0.97 11.85
N PHE A 27 -10.17 0.25 12.26
CA PHE A 27 -9.37 1.43 11.95
C PHE A 27 -8.01 1.42 12.67
N ASP A 28 -7.99 0.97 13.92
CA ASP A 28 -6.73 0.84 14.68
C ASP A 28 -5.80 -0.19 14.06
N ILE A 29 -6.33 -1.34 13.63
CA ILE A 29 -5.55 -2.37 12.92
C ILE A 29 -4.98 -1.79 11.60
N ALA A 30 -5.82 -1.13 10.80
CA ALA A 30 -5.38 -0.52 9.56
C ALA A 30 -4.29 0.54 9.81
N LYS A 31 -4.47 1.39 10.81
CA LYS A 31 -3.50 2.42 11.19
C LYS A 31 -2.15 1.81 11.57
N GLN A 32 -2.14 0.79 12.43
CA GLN A 32 -0.90 0.10 12.83
C GLN A 32 -0.17 -0.51 11.63
N ASN A 33 -0.89 -1.18 10.71
CA ASN A 33 -0.28 -1.74 9.51
C ASN A 33 0.27 -0.65 8.57
N GLN A 34 -0.44 0.47 8.43
CA GLN A 34 0.05 1.62 7.65
C GLN A 34 1.30 2.26 8.28
N GLU A 35 1.36 2.38 9.61
CA GLU A 35 2.55 2.87 10.31
C GLU A 35 3.75 1.94 10.09
N LYS A 36 3.56 0.62 10.10
CA LYS A 36 4.60 -0.36 9.75
C LYS A 36 5.07 -0.20 8.30
N ALA A 37 4.13 -0.03 7.34
CA ALA A 37 4.49 0.20 5.94
C ALA A 37 5.33 1.48 5.76
N TRP A 38 4.97 2.58 6.43
CA TRP A 38 5.77 3.79 6.43
C TRP A 38 7.17 3.59 7.04
N GLN A 39 7.27 2.73 8.05
CA GLN A 39 8.57 2.37 8.62
C GLN A 39 9.42 1.56 7.64
N VAL A 40 8.83 0.66 6.85
CA VAL A 40 9.52 -0.06 5.77
C VAL A 40 10.07 0.92 4.73
N ILE A 41 9.26 1.87 4.26
CA ILE A 41 9.69 2.92 3.32
C ILE A 41 10.90 3.68 3.87
N LYS A 42 10.84 4.07 5.14
CA LYS A 42 11.92 4.79 5.81
C LYS A 42 13.17 3.94 5.95
N ASN A 43 13.05 2.70 6.41
CA ASN A 43 14.18 1.82 6.69
C ASN A 43 14.89 1.35 5.41
N THR A 44 14.18 1.27 4.29
CA THR A 44 14.74 0.91 2.99
C THR A 44 15.33 2.10 2.25
N ASN A 45 15.01 3.33 2.65
CA ASN A 45 15.39 4.56 1.96
C ASN A 45 15.00 4.57 0.46
N ILE A 46 13.96 3.81 0.10
CA ILE A 46 13.60 3.53 -1.30
C ILE A 46 13.30 4.79 -2.11
N ILE A 47 12.69 5.78 -1.49
CA ILE A 47 12.36 7.06 -2.16
C ILE A 47 13.65 7.76 -2.59
N GLN A 48 14.60 7.94 -1.67
CA GLN A 48 15.86 8.61 -1.97
C GLN A 48 16.72 7.82 -2.98
N ILE A 49 16.68 6.48 -2.93
CA ILE A 49 17.40 5.63 -3.89
C ILE A 49 16.95 5.92 -5.32
N TRP A 50 15.64 6.03 -5.56
CA TRP A 50 15.11 6.34 -6.89
C TRP A 50 15.31 7.80 -7.28
N GLU A 51 15.16 8.75 -6.35
CA GLU A 51 15.43 10.16 -6.61
C GLU A 51 16.90 10.41 -6.96
N ASP A 52 17.84 9.75 -6.28
CA ASP A 52 19.27 9.79 -6.60
C ASP A 52 19.58 9.18 -7.98
N ALA A 53 18.79 8.23 -8.45
CA ALA A 53 18.86 7.68 -9.80
C ALA A 53 18.24 8.61 -10.87
N GLY A 54 17.80 9.80 -10.49
CA GLY A 54 17.18 10.78 -11.37
C GLY A 54 15.72 10.48 -11.75
N ALA A 55 15.06 9.59 -11.02
CA ALA A 55 13.67 9.23 -11.24
C ALA A 55 12.75 9.88 -10.21
N LYS A 56 11.50 10.12 -10.61
CA LYS A 56 10.42 10.50 -9.72
C LYS A 56 9.73 9.25 -9.20
N ILE A 57 9.56 9.11 -7.89
CA ILE A 57 8.84 8.00 -7.27
C ILE A 57 7.55 8.48 -6.61
N ASN A 58 6.44 7.81 -6.89
CA ASN A 58 5.14 8.11 -6.32
C ASN A 58 4.58 6.88 -5.62
N LEU A 59 4.11 7.05 -4.39
CA LEU A 59 3.33 6.04 -3.70
C LEU A 59 1.94 5.92 -4.35
N VAL A 60 1.51 4.71 -4.63
CA VAL A 60 0.17 4.38 -5.16
C VAL A 60 -0.49 3.28 -4.31
N GLY A 61 -1.51 2.61 -4.81
CA GLY A 61 -2.11 1.44 -4.15
C GLY A 61 -2.78 1.70 -2.80
N SER A 62 -2.83 0.65 -2.01
CA SER A 62 -3.62 0.60 -0.78
C SER A 62 -3.07 1.47 0.34
N LEU A 63 -1.75 1.62 0.46
CA LEU A 63 -1.14 2.52 1.45
C LEU A 63 -1.45 3.98 1.11
N ARG A 64 -1.35 4.36 -0.17
CA ARG A 64 -1.65 5.74 -0.63
C ARG A 64 -3.09 6.16 -0.36
N THR A 65 -4.03 5.23 -0.47
CA THR A 65 -5.46 5.49 -0.28
C THR A 65 -5.94 5.29 1.15
N GLY A 66 -5.06 4.88 2.07
CA GLY A 66 -5.40 4.58 3.46
C GLY A 66 -6.23 3.30 3.63
N LEU A 67 -6.13 2.38 2.66
CA LEU A 67 -6.85 1.11 2.62
C LEU A 67 -5.94 -0.11 2.85
N LEU A 68 -4.66 0.13 3.23
CA LEU A 68 -3.78 -0.96 3.60
C LEU A 68 -4.30 -1.63 4.88
N MET A 69 -4.42 -2.95 4.82
CA MET A 69 -4.90 -3.75 5.93
C MET A 69 -3.84 -4.82 6.30
N LYS A 70 -4.11 -6.08 6.12
CA LYS A 70 -3.18 -7.15 6.52
C LYS A 70 -2.21 -7.59 5.42
N HIS A 71 -2.53 -7.35 4.15
CA HIS A 71 -1.55 -7.54 3.07
C HIS A 71 -0.40 -6.57 3.24
N ARG A 72 0.82 -7.12 3.19
CA ARG A 72 2.06 -6.37 3.41
C ARG A 72 2.70 -6.01 2.07
N ASP A 73 1.96 -5.27 1.25
CA ASP A 73 2.36 -4.77 -0.05
C ASP A 73 2.40 -3.24 -0.07
N ILE A 74 3.44 -2.70 -0.66
CA ILE A 74 3.65 -1.25 -0.82
C ILE A 74 3.93 -0.98 -2.28
N ASP A 75 3.04 -0.23 -2.93
CA ASP A 75 3.06 -0.01 -4.36
C ASP A 75 3.67 1.35 -4.71
N PHE A 76 4.61 1.35 -5.66
CA PHE A 76 5.22 2.56 -6.19
C PHE A 76 5.18 2.58 -7.71
N HIS A 77 4.96 3.77 -8.25
CA HIS A 77 5.23 4.08 -9.63
C HIS A 77 6.45 5.00 -9.73
N ILE A 78 7.38 4.63 -10.59
CA ILE A 78 8.63 5.32 -10.82
C ILE A 78 8.62 5.85 -12.25
N TYR A 79 9.04 7.09 -12.43
CA TYR A 79 9.04 7.77 -13.72
C TYR A 79 10.40 8.37 -14.02
N SER A 80 10.91 8.13 -15.24
CA SER A 80 12.12 8.77 -15.73
C SER A 80 12.05 9.07 -17.24
N SER A 81 12.79 10.06 -17.68
CA SER A 81 12.91 10.45 -19.07
C SER A 81 14.35 10.86 -19.40
N PRO A 82 15.09 10.04 -20.19
CA PRO A 82 14.68 8.75 -20.74
C PRO A 82 14.61 7.66 -19.66
N LEU A 83 13.78 6.64 -19.87
CA LEU A 83 13.85 5.43 -19.06
C LEU A 83 15.11 4.65 -19.43
N ASN A 84 16.05 4.53 -18.48
CA ASN A 84 17.31 3.84 -18.64
C ASN A 84 17.31 2.55 -17.80
N LEU A 85 17.53 1.43 -18.46
CA LEU A 85 17.57 0.12 -17.81
C LEU A 85 18.71 0.02 -16.80
N THR A 86 19.89 0.55 -17.13
CA THR A 86 21.06 0.51 -16.24
C THR A 86 20.80 1.27 -14.94
N ASP A 87 20.21 2.47 -15.00
CA ASP A 87 19.91 3.27 -13.82
C ASP A 87 18.88 2.56 -12.93
N SER A 88 17.89 1.89 -13.56
CA SER A 88 16.90 1.07 -12.87
C SER A 88 17.55 -0.10 -12.09
N PHE A 89 18.49 -0.81 -12.71
CA PHE A 89 19.24 -1.88 -12.05
C PHE A 89 20.18 -1.35 -10.95
N GLN A 90 20.79 -0.19 -11.14
CA GLN A 90 21.66 0.44 -10.13
C GLN A 90 20.85 0.85 -8.89
N ALA A 91 19.63 1.38 -9.06
CA ALA A 91 18.74 1.68 -7.93
C ALA A 91 18.43 0.40 -7.12
N MET A 92 18.16 -0.71 -7.81
CA MET A 92 17.89 -1.99 -7.14
C MET A 92 19.14 -2.59 -6.52
N ALA A 93 20.32 -2.43 -7.12
CA ALA A 93 21.59 -2.84 -6.50
C ALA A 93 21.83 -2.09 -5.17
N ARG A 94 21.58 -0.78 -5.12
CA ARG A 94 21.63 0.00 -3.86
C ARG A 94 20.61 -0.46 -2.83
N LEU A 95 19.39 -0.78 -3.25
CA LEU A 95 18.37 -1.32 -2.34
C LEU A 95 18.84 -2.66 -1.74
N ALA A 96 19.46 -3.51 -2.56
CA ALA A 96 19.98 -4.82 -2.14
C ALA A 96 21.11 -4.76 -1.10
N GLU A 97 21.78 -3.61 -0.94
CA GLU A 97 22.76 -3.40 0.13
C GLU A 97 22.14 -3.41 1.54
N ASN A 98 20.82 -3.17 1.63
CA ASN A 98 20.11 -3.28 2.89
C ASN A 98 19.97 -4.76 3.30
N PRO A 99 20.55 -5.19 4.45
CA PRO A 99 20.57 -6.61 4.85
C PRO A 99 19.17 -7.19 5.14
N SER A 100 18.18 -6.33 5.32
CA SER A 100 16.78 -6.74 5.51
C SER A 100 16.05 -7.03 4.20
N ILE A 101 16.63 -6.69 3.04
CA ILE A 101 16.12 -7.11 1.73
C ILE A 101 16.51 -8.58 1.52
N LYS A 102 15.50 -9.42 1.34
CA LYS A 102 15.68 -10.89 1.22
C LYS A 102 15.61 -11.40 -0.20
N ARG A 103 14.94 -10.66 -1.08
CA ARG A 103 14.70 -11.04 -2.46
C ARG A 103 14.44 -9.81 -3.31
N ILE A 104 14.90 -9.82 -4.54
CA ILE A 104 14.53 -8.84 -5.58
C ILE A 104 14.24 -9.63 -6.85
N GLU A 105 13.16 -9.30 -7.52
CA GLU A 105 12.77 -9.84 -8.83
C GLU A 105 12.58 -8.72 -9.82
N CYS A 106 12.85 -9.02 -11.09
CA CYS A 106 12.69 -8.10 -12.20
C CYS A 106 11.94 -8.76 -13.35
N ALA A 107 10.92 -8.06 -13.86
CA ALA A 107 10.32 -8.38 -15.16
C ALA A 107 10.56 -7.20 -16.11
N ASN A 108 11.30 -7.46 -17.21
CA ASN A 108 11.52 -6.46 -18.25
C ASN A 108 10.41 -6.54 -19.28
N LEU A 109 9.45 -5.62 -19.20
CA LEU A 109 8.28 -5.51 -20.06
C LEU A 109 8.38 -4.34 -21.04
N LEU A 110 9.58 -3.78 -21.26
CA LEU A 110 9.80 -2.62 -22.15
C LEU A 110 9.34 -2.85 -23.60
N HIS A 111 9.31 -4.10 -24.04
CA HIS A 111 8.91 -4.49 -25.40
C HIS A 111 7.50 -5.09 -25.47
N THR A 112 6.73 -4.97 -24.41
CA THR A 112 5.33 -5.37 -24.31
C THR A 112 4.39 -4.17 -24.37
N ALA A 113 3.09 -4.40 -24.28
CA ALA A 113 2.10 -3.32 -24.24
C ALA A 113 2.20 -2.48 -22.94
N GLU A 114 2.73 -3.04 -21.86
CA GLU A 114 2.96 -2.37 -20.58
C GLU A 114 4.08 -1.34 -20.66
N ALA A 115 5.11 -1.60 -21.48
CA ALA A 115 6.26 -0.72 -21.73
C ALA A 115 6.93 -0.19 -20.43
N CYS A 116 7.13 -1.08 -19.46
CA CYS A 116 7.69 -0.77 -18.14
C CYS A 116 8.75 -1.80 -17.72
N ILE A 117 9.37 -1.55 -16.58
CA ILE A 117 10.18 -2.52 -15.84
C ILE A 117 9.49 -2.72 -14.50
N GLU A 118 9.11 -3.95 -14.20
CA GLU A 118 8.54 -4.31 -12.90
C GLU A 118 9.63 -4.82 -11.97
N TRP A 119 9.63 -4.31 -10.76
CA TRP A 119 10.49 -4.74 -9.68
C TRP A 119 9.65 -5.15 -8.48
N HIS A 120 9.98 -6.30 -7.90
CA HIS A 120 9.43 -6.74 -6.64
C HIS A 120 10.58 -6.93 -5.67
N ALA A 121 10.50 -6.32 -4.50
CA ALA A 121 11.51 -6.47 -3.45
C ALA A 121 10.84 -6.88 -2.13
N TRP A 122 11.43 -7.83 -1.43
CA TRP A 122 10.92 -8.31 -0.14
C TRP A 122 11.84 -7.86 1.00
N TYR A 123 11.28 -7.08 1.89
CA TYR A 123 11.90 -6.57 3.10
C TYR A 123 11.39 -7.32 4.32
N GLN A 124 12.29 -7.83 5.17
CA GLN A 124 11.94 -8.45 6.45
C GLN A 124 12.19 -7.46 7.59
N ASN A 125 11.13 -7.11 8.33
CA ASN A 125 11.24 -6.22 9.49
C ASN A 125 11.77 -6.95 10.74
N GLU A 126 11.96 -6.20 11.84
CA GLU A 126 12.44 -6.74 13.12
C GLU A 126 11.46 -7.73 13.78
N GLU A 127 10.19 -7.67 13.42
CA GLU A 127 9.14 -8.60 13.88
C GLU A 127 9.06 -9.88 13.01
N ASN A 128 10.02 -10.06 12.08
CA ASN A 128 10.04 -11.13 11.08
C ASN A 128 8.86 -11.12 10.09
N GLU A 129 8.16 -10.00 9.96
CA GLU A 129 7.15 -9.84 8.94
C GLU A 129 7.81 -9.54 7.59
N LEU A 130 7.37 -10.22 6.54
CA LEU A 130 7.86 -10.00 5.18
C LEU A 130 6.94 -9.02 4.46
N TRP A 131 7.50 -7.91 4.00
CA TRP A 131 6.85 -6.85 3.26
C TRP A 131 7.30 -6.89 1.80
N GLN A 132 6.36 -6.84 0.88
CA GLN A 132 6.62 -6.71 -0.55
C GLN A 132 6.57 -5.24 -0.95
N MET A 133 7.53 -4.80 -1.74
CA MET A 133 7.52 -3.49 -2.40
C MET A 133 7.43 -3.72 -3.90
N ASP A 134 6.33 -3.28 -4.49
CA ASP A 134 6.07 -3.36 -5.92
C ASP A 134 6.38 -2.01 -6.56
N MET A 135 7.32 -2.02 -7.49
CA MET A 135 7.85 -0.82 -8.12
C MET A 135 7.75 -0.95 -9.63
N ILE A 136 6.88 -0.17 -10.24
CA ILE A 136 6.70 -0.15 -11.70
C ILE A 136 7.41 1.06 -12.26
N HIS A 137 8.54 0.83 -12.96
CA HIS A 137 9.32 1.88 -13.59
C HIS A 137 8.81 2.15 -15.00
N ILE A 138 8.17 3.28 -15.19
CA ILE A 138 7.41 3.69 -16.36
C ILE A 138 8.15 4.84 -17.05
N ARG A 139 8.13 4.86 -18.37
CA ARG A 139 8.64 6.00 -19.12
C ARG A 139 7.73 7.22 -18.93
N GLU A 140 8.31 8.34 -18.49
CA GLU A 140 7.60 9.62 -18.39
C GLU A 140 7.00 10.01 -19.75
N GLY A 141 5.77 10.53 -19.73
CA GLY A 141 5.01 10.86 -20.94
C GLY A 141 4.39 9.67 -21.68
N SER A 142 4.51 8.43 -21.14
CA SER A 142 3.84 7.25 -21.71
C SER A 142 2.34 7.21 -21.38
N ARG A 143 1.63 6.23 -21.95
CA ARG A 143 0.19 6.00 -21.71
C ARG A 143 -0.19 5.91 -20.23
N TYR A 144 0.71 5.37 -19.40
CA TYR A 144 0.45 5.10 -17.99
C TYR A 144 0.97 6.20 -17.05
N ASP A 145 1.62 7.25 -17.60
CA ASP A 145 2.14 8.34 -16.79
C ASP A 145 1.01 9.06 -16.03
N GLY A 146 1.10 9.01 -14.71
CA GLY A 146 0.15 9.62 -13.79
C GLY A 146 -1.25 9.00 -13.78
N TYR A 147 -1.47 7.87 -14.51
CA TYR A 147 -2.79 7.24 -14.57
C TYR A 147 -3.25 6.72 -13.21
N PHE A 148 -2.41 5.98 -12.52
CA PHE A 148 -2.78 5.36 -11.24
C PHE A 148 -2.82 6.35 -10.08
N GLU A 149 -2.01 7.42 -10.14
CA GLU A 149 -2.09 8.53 -9.21
C GLU A 149 -3.44 9.26 -9.30
N LYS A 150 -3.94 9.47 -10.53
CA LYS A 150 -5.28 10.03 -10.75
C LYS A 150 -6.37 9.11 -10.21
N VAL A 151 -6.23 7.79 -10.38
CA VAL A 151 -7.14 6.80 -9.80
C VAL A 151 -7.12 6.87 -8.28
N ALA A 152 -5.93 6.86 -7.66
CA ALA A 152 -5.79 6.97 -6.21
C ALA A 152 -6.38 8.28 -5.66
N GLN A 153 -6.18 9.38 -6.38
CA GLN A 153 -6.77 10.67 -6.03
C GLN A 153 -8.31 10.62 -6.07
N ARG A 154 -8.89 10.09 -7.16
CA ARG A 154 -10.34 9.93 -7.30
C ARG A 154 -10.94 9.06 -6.18
N ILE A 155 -10.28 7.96 -5.83
CA ILE A 155 -10.70 7.12 -4.70
C ILE A 155 -10.71 7.95 -3.42
N SER A 156 -9.66 8.73 -3.17
CA SER A 156 -9.55 9.55 -1.96
C SER A 156 -10.63 10.64 -1.90
N GLU A 157 -11.01 11.23 -3.03
CA GLU A 157 -12.05 12.28 -3.12
C GLU A 157 -13.46 11.78 -2.78
N ILE A 158 -13.77 10.52 -3.09
CA ILE A 158 -15.09 9.93 -2.84
C ILE A 158 -15.15 9.06 -1.58
N MET A 159 -14.02 8.89 -0.88
CA MET A 159 -13.91 8.03 0.28
C MET A 159 -14.58 8.67 1.49
N THR A 160 -15.69 8.08 1.94
CA THR A 160 -16.28 8.38 3.25
C THR A 160 -15.79 7.40 4.31
N ASP A 161 -16.01 7.71 5.59
CA ASP A 161 -15.63 6.80 6.69
C ASP A 161 -16.39 5.47 6.60
N GLU A 162 -17.67 5.50 6.16
CA GLU A 162 -18.47 4.29 5.99
C GLU A 162 -17.95 3.40 4.85
N ILE A 163 -17.58 4.00 3.72
CA ILE A 163 -16.98 3.28 2.59
C ILE A 163 -15.63 2.69 3.03
N ARG A 164 -14.81 3.49 3.69
CA ARG A 164 -13.50 3.06 4.20
C ARG A 164 -13.65 1.88 5.17
N GLU A 165 -14.54 1.99 6.15
CA GLU A 165 -14.80 0.91 7.10
C GLU A 165 -15.21 -0.38 6.38
N THR A 166 -16.13 -0.28 5.42
CA THR A 166 -16.61 -1.43 4.65
C THR A 166 -15.47 -2.12 3.91
N ILE A 167 -14.62 -1.35 3.21
CA ILE A 167 -13.48 -1.90 2.46
C ILE A 167 -12.46 -2.52 3.39
N LEU A 168 -12.09 -1.85 4.49
CA LEU A 168 -11.14 -2.35 5.47
C LEU A 168 -11.63 -3.66 6.10
N ARG A 169 -12.92 -3.74 6.43
CA ARG A 169 -13.55 -4.95 6.98
C ARG A 169 -13.50 -6.11 5.96
N LEU A 170 -13.88 -5.86 4.72
CA LEU A 170 -13.79 -6.86 3.65
C LEU A 170 -12.35 -7.36 3.48
N LYS A 171 -11.36 -6.47 3.43
CA LYS A 171 -9.94 -6.84 3.33
C LYS A 171 -9.44 -7.62 4.56
N TYR A 172 -9.99 -7.32 5.75
CA TYR A 172 -9.65 -8.04 6.97
C TYR A 172 -10.25 -9.45 7.02
N GLU A 173 -11.51 -9.61 6.60
CA GLU A 173 -12.25 -10.87 6.66
C GLU A 173 -11.89 -11.81 5.50
N THR A 174 -11.45 -11.27 4.35
CA THR A 174 -11.01 -12.09 3.20
C THR A 174 -9.72 -12.84 3.54
N PRO A 175 -9.67 -14.16 3.38
CA PRO A 175 -8.43 -14.93 3.54
C PRO A 175 -7.34 -14.42 2.61
N GLU A 176 -6.09 -14.45 3.06
CA GLU A 176 -4.92 -14.26 2.19
C GLU A 176 -4.79 -15.50 1.30
N THR A 177 -4.81 -15.30 -0.01
CA THR A 177 -4.64 -16.38 -1.01
C THR A 177 -3.16 -16.56 -1.34
#